data_524edc1de8021bb460b8ea8730e7969b
#
_entry.id   524edc1de8021bb460b8ea8730e7969b
#
_cell.length_a   1.000
_cell.length_b   1.000
_cell.length_c   1.000
_cell.angle_alpha   90.00
_cell.angle_beta   90.00
_cell.angle_gamma   90.00
#
_symmetry.space_group_name_H-M   'P 1'
#
loop_
_entity.id
_entity.type
_entity.pdbx_description
1 polymer ?
#
loop_
_entity_poly.entity_id
_entity_poly.type
_entity_poly.pdbx_seq_one_letter_code
_entity_poly.pdbx_strand_id
1 'polypeptide(L)'
;MTVSLKEKLEQRPCFGTFLKLPRPEVVEILALAGFDFVICDMEHAQMTEAEARDVIRTGVASGLSVTVRLPDPTQGLVNRLLEAGAAGIQIPR
;
A
#
# COMPACT_ATOMS: atom_id res chain seq x y z
N MET A 1 7.93 16.24 -4.07
CA MET A 1 6.53 16.13 -3.70
C MET A 1 5.91 14.89 -4.34
N THR A 2 5.16 14.12 -3.60
CA THR A 2 4.58 12.87 -4.09
C THR A 2 3.20 13.14 -4.71
N VAL A 3 3.00 12.67 -5.94
CA VAL A 3 1.69 12.73 -6.61
C VAL A 3 0.83 11.60 -6.07
N SER A 4 -0.43 11.88 -5.75
CA SER A 4 -1.33 10.86 -5.22
C SER A 4 -1.64 9.80 -6.29
N LEU A 5 -2.02 8.61 -5.85
CA LEU A 5 -2.40 7.54 -6.77
C LEU A 5 -3.60 7.96 -7.62
N LYS A 6 -4.57 8.64 -7.03
CA LYS A 6 -5.74 9.13 -7.76
C LYS A 6 -5.32 10.03 -8.90
N GLU A 7 -4.41 10.97 -8.66
CA GLU A 7 -3.92 11.88 -9.70
C GLU A 7 -3.20 11.14 -10.80
N LYS A 8 -2.37 10.13 -10.44
CA LYS A 8 -1.68 9.32 -11.43
C LYS A 8 -2.65 8.56 -12.31
N LEU A 9 -3.68 7.97 -11.72
CA LEU A 9 -4.69 7.21 -12.47
C LEU A 9 -5.48 8.09 -13.44
N GLU A 10 -5.68 9.37 -13.12
CA GLU A 10 -6.35 10.31 -14.01
C GLU A 10 -5.50 10.71 -15.21
N GLN A 11 -4.18 10.62 -15.10
CA GLN A 11 -3.25 11.10 -16.12
C GLN A 11 -2.76 10.01 -17.05
N ARG A 12 -2.66 8.76 -16.59
CA ARG A 12 -2.07 7.67 -17.37
C ARG A 12 -2.40 6.32 -16.75
N PRO A 13 -2.25 5.23 -17.51
CA PRO A 13 -2.32 3.90 -16.92
C PRO A 13 -1.25 3.72 -15.86
N CYS A 14 -1.59 3.03 -14.77
CA CYS A 14 -0.67 2.76 -13.68
C CYS A 14 -0.39 1.27 -13.58
N PHE A 15 0.84 0.94 -13.20
CA PHE A 15 1.27 -0.44 -12.98
C PHE A 15 1.41 -0.70 -11.49
N GLY A 16 0.82 -1.79 -11.04
CA GLY A 16 0.89 -2.19 -9.65
C GLY A 16 0.96 -3.69 -9.51
N THR A 17 1.21 -4.15 -8.30
CA THR A 17 1.27 -5.57 -7.99
C THR A 17 0.82 -5.80 -6.55
N PHE A 18 0.50 -7.07 -6.24
CA PHE A 18 0.21 -7.47 -4.88
C PHE A 18 1.51 -7.68 -4.12
N LEU A 19 1.56 -7.21 -2.89
CA LEU A 19 2.68 -7.41 -1.99
C LEU A 19 2.23 -8.38 -0.90
N LYS A 20 2.80 -9.59 -0.93
CA LYS A 20 2.51 -10.62 0.06
C LYS A 20 3.66 -10.85 1.03
N LEU A 21 4.83 -10.31 0.71
CA LEU A 21 5.99 -10.35 1.59
C LEU A 21 6.06 -9.02 2.36
N PRO A 22 5.98 -9.05 3.70
CA PRO A 22 5.97 -7.80 4.48
C PRO A 22 7.37 -7.24 4.67
N ARG A 23 8.04 -6.96 3.57
CA ARG A 23 9.43 -6.50 3.56
C ARG A 23 9.52 -5.12 2.96
N PRO A 24 9.91 -4.11 3.75
CA PRO A 24 10.11 -2.75 3.22
C PRO A 24 11.08 -2.70 2.05
N GLU A 25 12.10 -3.56 2.03
CA GLU A 25 13.09 -3.60 0.96
C GLU A 25 12.44 -3.91 -0.40
N VAL A 26 11.41 -4.77 -0.40
CA VAL A 26 10.68 -5.10 -1.63
C VAL A 26 9.98 -3.86 -2.15
N VAL A 27 9.41 -3.05 -1.27
CA VAL A 27 8.74 -1.79 -1.64
C VAL A 27 9.73 -0.84 -2.31
N GLU A 28 10.93 -0.72 -1.75
CA GLU A 28 11.96 0.13 -2.31
C GLU A 28 12.38 -0.32 -3.72
N ILE A 29 12.52 -1.63 -3.90
CA ILE A 29 12.87 -2.21 -5.21
C ILE A 29 11.75 -1.93 -6.22
N LEU A 30 10.50 -2.13 -5.83
CA LEU A 30 9.36 -1.88 -6.72
C LEU A 30 9.25 -0.41 -7.10
N ALA A 31 9.53 0.50 -6.17
CA ALA A 31 9.54 1.92 -6.45
C ALA A 31 10.63 2.26 -7.48
N LEU A 32 11.83 1.72 -7.31
CA LEU A 32 12.93 1.92 -8.25
C LEU A 32 12.64 1.31 -9.62
N ALA A 33 11.89 0.21 -9.66
CA ALA A 33 11.50 -0.44 -10.90
C ALA A 33 10.41 0.31 -11.66
N GLY A 34 9.83 1.34 -11.08
CA GLY A 34 8.84 2.18 -11.75
C GLY A 34 7.39 1.78 -11.51
N PHE A 35 7.12 0.94 -10.53
CA PHE A 35 5.74 0.62 -10.16
C PHE A 35 5.07 1.86 -9.55
N ASP A 36 3.78 2.00 -9.80
CA ASP A 36 3.01 3.14 -9.30
C ASP A 36 2.36 2.84 -7.96
N PHE A 37 1.99 1.58 -7.74
CA PHE A 37 1.34 1.20 -6.49
C PHE A 37 1.55 -0.27 -6.18
N VAL A 38 1.32 -0.62 -4.93
CA VAL A 38 1.23 -2.02 -4.49
C VAL A 38 -0.04 -2.19 -3.66
N ILE A 39 -0.56 -3.41 -3.67
CA ILE A 39 -1.68 -3.80 -2.82
C ILE A 39 -1.10 -4.70 -1.73
N CYS A 40 -1.04 -4.16 -0.53
CA CYS A 40 -0.54 -4.85 0.65
C CYS A 40 -1.64 -5.81 1.11
N ASP A 41 -1.38 -7.11 1.01
CA ASP A 41 -2.40 -8.13 1.19
C ASP A 41 -2.42 -8.66 2.63
N MET A 42 -3.35 -8.14 3.43
CA MET A 42 -3.57 -8.65 4.78
C MET A 42 -4.69 -9.70 4.81
N GLU A 43 -5.32 -9.97 3.68
CA GLU A 43 -6.41 -10.95 3.59
C GLU A 43 -5.91 -12.36 3.33
N HIS A 44 -5.04 -12.52 2.33
CA HIS A 44 -4.58 -13.82 1.87
C HIS A 44 -3.12 -14.09 2.21
N ALA A 45 -2.43 -13.15 2.80
CA ALA A 45 -1.06 -13.32 3.26
C ALA A 45 -0.98 -13.06 4.77
N GLN A 46 -0.05 -13.74 5.43
CA GLN A 46 0.17 -13.51 6.86
C GLN A 46 0.99 -12.25 7.03
N MET A 47 0.31 -11.16 7.32
CA MET A 47 0.93 -9.87 7.51
C MET A 47 0.29 -9.19 8.71
N THR A 48 1.10 -8.78 9.69
CA THR A 48 0.61 -8.07 10.86
C THR A 48 0.35 -6.60 10.54
N GLU A 49 -0.40 -5.94 11.40
CA GLU A 49 -0.63 -4.51 11.26
C GLU A 49 0.69 -3.73 11.31
N ALA A 50 1.61 -4.11 12.21
CA ALA A 50 2.90 -3.45 12.31
C ALA A 50 3.71 -3.59 11.01
N GLU A 51 3.70 -4.78 10.41
CA GLU A 51 4.38 -5.02 9.14
C GLU A 51 3.76 -4.20 8.01
N ALA A 52 2.43 -4.15 7.96
CA ALA A 52 1.73 -3.34 6.96
C ALA A 52 2.07 -1.85 7.11
N ARG A 53 2.14 -1.35 8.34
CA ARG A 53 2.48 0.04 8.58
C ARG A 53 3.91 0.36 8.15
N ASP A 54 4.85 -0.55 8.36
CA ASP A 54 6.23 -0.37 7.90
C ASP A 54 6.30 -0.31 6.38
N VAL A 55 5.58 -1.19 5.70
CA VAL A 55 5.46 -1.19 4.24
C VAL A 55 4.87 0.13 3.74
N ILE A 56 3.79 0.59 4.37
CA ILE A 56 3.14 1.84 4.01
C ILE A 56 4.10 3.02 4.15
N ARG A 57 4.79 3.11 5.27
CA ARG A 57 5.74 4.21 5.52
C ARG A 57 6.88 4.21 4.51
N THR A 58 7.39 3.03 4.19
CA THR A 58 8.44 2.91 3.18
C THR A 58 7.93 3.34 1.82
N GLY A 59 6.69 2.98 1.47
CA GLY A 59 6.06 3.42 0.24
C GLY A 59 5.96 4.93 0.15
N VAL A 60 5.49 5.58 1.21
CA VAL A 60 5.41 7.03 1.28
C VAL A 60 6.79 7.66 1.04
N ALA A 61 7.81 7.14 1.72
CA ALA A 61 9.17 7.67 1.59
C ALA A 61 9.76 7.43 0.20
N SER A 62 9.35 6.37 -0.48
CA SER A 62 9.88 5.99 -1.80
C SER A 62 9.05 6.51 -2.96
N GLY A 63 7.94 7.18 -2.70
CA GLY A 63 7.05 7.68 -3.75
C GLY A 63 6.15 6.60 -4.36
N LEU A 64 5.97 5.48 -3.69
CA LEU A 64 5.12 4.38 -4.13
C LEU A 64 3.84 4.35 -3.30
N SER A 65 2.70 4.39 -3.97
CA SER A 65 1.41 4.34 -3.28
C SER A 65 1.12 2.93 -2.78
N VAL A 66 0.68 2.82 -1.53
CA VAL A 66 0.35 1.52 -0.93
C VAL A 66 -1.14 1.52 -0.58
N THR A 67 -1.88 0.59 -1.18
CA THR A 67 -3.25 0.29 -0.75
C THR A 67 -3.21 -0.99 0.07
N VAL A 68 -4.20 -1.21 0.92
CA VAL A 68 -4.23 -2.37 1.80
C VAL A 68 -5.54 -3.13 1.60
N ARG A 69 -5.45 -4.44 1.43
CA ARG A 69 -6.62 -5.31 1.38
C ARG A 69 -6.81 -5.96 2.74
N LEU A 70 -7.96 -5.68 3.37
CA LEU A 70 -8.27 -6.13 4.72
C LEU A 70 -9.31 -7.24 4.70
N PRO A 71 -9.15 -8.30 5.52
CA PRO A 71 -10.16 -9.36 5.63
C PRO A 71 -11.38 -8.89 6.45
N ASP A 72 -11.14 -8.09 7.49
CA ASP A 72 -12.17 -7.67 8.42
C ASP A 72 -11.88 -6.24 8.85
N PRO A 73 -12.36 -5.25 8.08
CA PRO A 73 -12.04 -3.86 8.35
C PRO A 73 -12.81 -3.34 9.56
N THR A 74 -12.08 -2.96 10.58
CA THR A 74 -12.63 -2.19 11.70
C THR A 74 -12.25 -0.73 11.53
N GLN A 75 -13.05 0.16 12.10
CA GLN A 75 -12.79 1.60 12.00
C GLN A 75 -11.41 1.95 12.53
N GLY A 76 -11.04 1.39 13.68
CA GLY A 76 -9.74 1.67 14.29
C GLY A 76 -8.57 1.24 13.41
N LEU A 77 -8.64 0.04 12.84
CA LEU A 77 -7.60 -0.47 11.95
C LEU A 77 -7.50 0.40 10.70
N VAL A 78 -8.63 0.69 10.06
CA VAL A 78 -8.67 1.55 8.87
C VAL A 78 -8.03 2.90 9.16
N ASN A 79 -8.40 3.53 10.27
CA ASN A 79 -7.86 4.83 10.65
C ASN A 79 -6.34 4.76 10.86
N ARG A 80 -5.84 3.73 11.54
CA ARG A 80 -4.40 3.61 11.78
C ARG A 80 -3.61 3.42 10.49
N LEU A 81 -4.15 2.66 9.54
CA LEU A 81 -3.48 2.45 8.25
C LEU A 81 -3.49 3.72 7.41
N LEU A 82 -4.60 4.44 7.39
CA LEU A 82 -4.68 5.73 6.68
C LEU A 82 -3.74 6.75 7.30
N GLU A 83 -3.66 6.81 8.62
CA GLU A 83 -2.74 7.71 9.30
C GLU A 83 -1.28 7.37 9.00
N ALA A 84 -0.96 6.10 8.79
CA ALA A 84 0.39 5.68 8.41
C ALA A 84 0.74 6.11 6.99
N GLY A 85 -0.26 6.43 6.15
CA GLY A 85 -0.06 6.92 4.81
C GLY A 85 -0.62 6.01 3.71
N ALA A 86 -1.50 5.05 4.04
CA ALA A 86 -2.11 4.20 3.03
C ALA A 86 -2.88 5.05 2.03
N ALA A 87 -2.71 4.74 0.74
CA ALA A 87 -3.38 5.46 -0.33
C ALA A 87 -4.84 5.03 -0.50
N GLY A 88 -5.19 3.86 0.02
CA GLY A 88 -6.56 3.36 -0.04
C GLY A 88 -6.70 2.05 0.70
N ILE A 89 -7.94 1.64 0.91
CA ILE A 89 -8.29 0.40 1.61
C ILE A 89 -9.23 -0.39 0.70
N GLN A 90 -8.93 -1.68 0.52
CA GLN A 90 -9.82 -2.60 -0.18
C GLN A 90 -10.59 -3.41 0.85
N ILE A 91 -11.90 -3.39 0.73
CA ILE A 91 -12.80 -4.07 1.66
C ILE A 91 -13.37 -5.28 0.93
N PRO A 92 -13.31 -6.49 1.53
CA PRO A 92 -13.91 -7.68 0.90
C PRO A 92 -15.43 -7.55 0.87
N ARG A 93 -16.01 -8.24 -0.08
CA ARG A 93 -17.46 -8.28 -0.22
C ARG A 93 -18.08 -9.39 0.58
#